data_039eae7452c5629ed2d79027bab03f73
#
_entry.id   039eae7452c5629ed2d79027bab03f73
#
_cell.length_a   1.000
_cell.length_b   1.000
_cell.length_c   1.000
_cell.angle_alpha   90.00
_cell.angle_beta   90.00
_cell.angle_gamma   90.00
#
_symmetry.space_group_name_H-M   'P 1'
#
loop_
_entity.id
_entity.type
_entity.pdbx_description
1 polymer ?
#
loop_
_entity_poly.entity_id
_entity_poly.type
_entity_poly.pdbx_seq_one_letter_code
_entity_poly.pdbx_strand_id
1 'polypeptide(L)'
;MNCHVGTKDMKIRKILFGLIFVLICSVGCGPEPAVDLFSNEETSTEQVAEIEHDSTREKYNKGSCKRLTDSPYVLVIFVDDEESSWDTIAVSNYWYENVIPAMAYIEDQANGYGISLSMETGSYATDTSREMSVKYDGIISNYTGDAKATEDLLEQCAVSLGFEDEYQMHEYLQSHTGKEQIVYMIAVNKPGRSYCMSTASNSEYLEHCVLYTVYPTNKVENSMCVAHEFFHLFGAEDLYDPYGKQPRRAELAKEFYPDDIMFRRDEDVYQLSVGSFTAYTLGWTDEMPEECNRQDWWE
;
A
#
# COMPACT_ATOMS: atom_id res chain seq x y z
N MET A 1 9.78 56.84 -2.91
CA MET A 1 9.52 56.07 -1.66
C MET A 1 9.97 54.66 -1.91
N ASN A 2 11.12 54.31 -1.35
CA ASN A 2 11.76 52.99 -1.54
C ASN A 2 11.11 51.97 -0.60
N CYS A 3 10.66 50.84 -1.12
CA CYS A 3 10.35 49.67 -0.31
C CYS A 3 11.34 48.54 -0.62
N HIS A 4 12.06 48.17 0.44
CA HIS A 4 13.04 47.11 0.50
C HIS A 4 12.39 45.72 0.23
N VAL A 5 13.02 44.97 -0.64
CA VAL A 5 12.80 43.50 -0.80
C VAL A 5 13.77 42.81 0.15
N GLY A 6 13.23 42.16 1.15
CA GLY A 6 14.01 41.32 2.08
C GLY A 6 14.21 39.91 1.48
N THR A 7 15.44 39.59 1.20
CA THR A 7 15.88 38.22 0.86
C THR A 7 15.88 37.34 2.12
N LYS A 8 15.09 36.28 2.15
CA LYS A 8 15.17 35.23 3.17
C LYS A 8 16.28 34.26 2.81
N ASP A 9 17.27 34.16 3.68
CA ASP A 9 18.38 33.20 3.61
C ASP A 9 17.87 31.77 3.78
N MET A 10 18.12 30.99 2.76
CA MET A 10 17.90 29.54 2.74
C MET A 10 19.08 28.85 3.46
N LYS A 11 18.85 28.32 4.66
CA LYS A 11 19.85 27.55 5.40
C LYS A 11 19.95 26.12 4.81
N ILE A 12 21.01 25.91 4.05
CA ILE A 12 21.42 24.59 3.60
C ILE A 12 21.96 23.79 4.81
N ARG A 13 21.25 22.78 5.25
CA ARG A 13 21.77 21.78 6.21
C ARG A 13 22.63 20.77 5.45
N LYS A 14 23.94 20.87 5.63
CA LYS A 14 24.90 19.85 5.19
C LYS A 14 24.84 18.67 6.16
N ILE A 15 24.38 17.53 5.71
CA ILE A 15 24.49 16.26 6.43
C ILE A 15 25.88 15.67 6.14
N LEU A 16 26.65 15.47 7.21
CA LEU A 16 28.01 14.96 7.18
C LEU A 16 27.97 13.43 7.26
N PHE A 17 28.30 12.75 6.16
CA PHE A 17 28.51 11.30 6.15
C PHE A 17 29.80 10.94 6.87
N GLY A 18 29.67 10.27 8.02
CA GLY A 18 30.79 9.67 8.73
C GLY A 18 31.10 8.28 8.20
N LEU A 19 32.22 8.11 7.52
CA LEU A 19 32.80 6.82 7.16
C LEU A 19 33.38 6.18 8.42
N ILE A 20 32.88 5.01 8.83
CA ILE A 20 33.51 4.17 9.83
C ILE A 20 34.33 3.10 9.10
N PHE A 21 35.65 3.22 9.20
CA PHE A 21 36.62 2.18 8.81
C PHE A 21 36.71 1.16 9.94
N VAL A 22 36.39 -0.10 9.68
CA VAL A 22 36.66 -1.21 10.59
C VAL A 22 37.93 -1.89 10.13
N LEU A 23 38.98 -1.78 11.00
CA LEU A 23 40.28 -2.43 10.83
C LEU A 23 40.16 -3.90 11.23
N ILE A 24 40.42 -4.80 10.31
CA ILE A 24 40.52 -6.24 10.60
C ILE A 24 41.98 -6.55 10.95
N CYS A 25 42.23 -6.91 12.19
CA CYS A 25 43.51 -7.52 12.61
C CYS A 25 43.39 -9.04 12.52
N SER A 26 44.20 -9.62 11.65
CA SER A 26 44.49 -11.05 11.60
C SER A 26 45.59 -11.40 12.62
N VAL A 27 45.43 -12.46 13.41
CA VAL A 27 46.54 -13.34 13.87
C VAL A 27 45.96 -14.60 14.51
N GLY A 28 46.48 -15.77 14.15
CA GLY A 28 46.63 -16.88 15.04
C GLY A 28 46.21 -18.26 14.52
N CYS A 29 47.13 -18.97 13.89
CA CYS A 29 47.09 -20.41 13.66
C CYS A 29 47.13 -21.19 14.97
N GLY A 30 46.28 -22.22 15.09
CA GLY A 30 46.41 -23.32 16.07
C GLY A 30 45.64 -24.55 15.51
N PRO A 31 46.13 -25.78 15.76
CA PRO A 31 45.78 -26.96 14.98
C PRO A 31 44.43 -27.58 15.34
N GLU A 32 43.80 -28.22 14.35
CA GLU A 32 42.57 -28.98 14.40
C GLU A 32 42.59 -30.12 15.44
N PRO A 33 41.40 -30.46 15.94
CA PRO A 33 41.04 -31.84 16.12
C PRO A 33 39.90 -32.24 15.17
N ALA A 34 40.08 -33.39 14.53
CA ALA A 34 39.07 -34.07 13.72
C ALA A 34 37.80 -34.31 14.52
N VAL A 35 36.67 -33.90 13.98
CA VAL A 35 35.36 -34.27 14.46
C VAL A 35 34.52 -34.84 13.32
N ASP A 36 33.92 -35.97 13.65
CA ASP A 36 33.12 -36.88 12.86
C ASP A 36 32.13 -36.19 11.91
N LEU A 37 32.23 -36.56 10.63
CA LEU A 37 31.18 -36.49 9.63
C LEU A 37 30.17 -37.59 9.92
N PHE A 38 29.00 -37.22 10.43
CA PHE A 38 27.71 -37.90 10.22
C PHE A 38 26.69 -37.43 11.27
N SER A 39 25.93 -36.42 10.90
CA SER A 39 24.51 -36.20 11.25
C SER A 39 24.13 -34.73 11.10
N ASN A 40 23.22 -34.47 10.21
CA ASN A 40 22.24 -33.35 10.20
C ASN A 40 22.04 -32.79 8.79
N GLU A 41 21.28 -33.51 7.98
CA GLU A 41 20.72 -32.99 6.72
C GLU A 41 19.18 -32.78 6.78
N GLU A 42 18.56 -32.82 7.96
CA GLU A 42 17.11 -32.62 8.04
C GLU A 42 16.63 -31.31 8.69
N THR A 43 17.56 -30.44 9.11
CA THR A 43 17.18 -29.20 9.83
C THR A 43 17.18 -27.94 8.95
N SER A 44 17.59 -28.01 7.68
CA SER A 44 17.78 -26.80 6.87
C SER A 44 16.55 -26.34 6.10
N THR A 45 15.62 -27.23 5.78
CA THR A 45 14.45 -26.87 4.95
C THR A 45 13.35 -26.16 5.75
N GLU A 46 13.08 -26.58 6.99
CA GLU A 46 12.08 -25.90 7.82
C GLU A 46 12.55 -24.50 8.28
N GLN A 47 13.83 -24.35 8.62
CA GLN A 47 14.34 -23.02 9.01
C GLN A 47 14.42 -22.02 7.84
N VAL A 48 14.68 -22.49 6.62
CA VAL A 48 14.70 -21.60 5.44
C VAL A 48 13.28 -21.14 5.09
N ALA A 49 12.28 -22.05 5.17
CA ALA A 49 10.89 -21.71 4.97
C ALA A 49 10.38 -20.73 6.03
N GLU A 50 10.75 -20.92 7.31
CA GLU A 50 10.36 -20.04 8.43
C GLU A 50 11.01 -18.65 8.33
N ILE A 51 12.24 -18.55 7.82
CA ILE A 51 12.94 -17.27 7.61
C ILE A 51 12.36 -16.52 6.42
N GLU A 52 12.01 -17.19 5.32
CA GLU A 52 11.34 -16.56 4.17
C GLU A 52 9.93 -16.09 4.55
N HIS A 53 9.25 -16.81 5.39
CA HIS A 53 7.94 -16.51 5.94
C HIS A 53 7.92 -15.22 6.75
N ASP A 54 8.80 -15.08 7.71
CA ASP A 54 8.96 -13.85 8.50
C ASP A 54 9.39 -12.67 7.62
N SER A 55 10.28 -12.90 6.63
CA SER A 55 10.73 -11.85 5.73
C SER A 55 9.61 -11.32 4.83
N THR A 56 8.65 -12.16 4.43
CA THR A 56 7.50 -11.73 3.63
C THR A 56 6.56 -10.85 4.46
N ARG A 57 6.27 -11.23 5.70
CA ARG A 57 5.46 -10.42 6.61
C ARG A 57 6.14 -9.11 6.99
N GLU A 58 7.42 -9.15 7.36
CA GLU A 58 8.18 -7.96 7.70
C GLU A 58 8.33 -7.00 6.53
N LYS A 59 8.37 -7.52 5.30
CA LYS A 59 8.45 -6.72 4.09
C LYS A 59 7.26 -5.77 3.95
N TYR A 60 6.06 -6.22 4.32
CA TYR A 60 4.82 -5.45 4.20
C TYR A 60 4.42 -4.68 5.46
N ASN A 61 5.21 -4.75 6.52
CA ASN A 61 4.98 -4.02 7.77
C ASN A 61 5.89 -2.80 7.95
N LYS A 62 6.53 -2.32 6.88
CA LYS A 62 7.54 -1.25 6.97
C LYS A 62 7.00 0.14 6.66
N GLY A 63 5.86 0.23 5.98
CA GLY A 63 5.24 1.49 5.61
C GLY A 63 4.40 2.13 6.70
N SER A 64 3.63 3.13 6.33
CA SER A 64 2.65 3.81 7.20
C SER A 64 1.43 2.93 7.50
N CYS A 65 1.07 2.02 6.58
CA CYS A 65 0.08 0.98 6.79
C CYS A 65 0.78 -0.33 7.15
N LYS A 66 0.28 -1.01 8.18
CA LYS A 66 0.87 -2.24 8.70
C LYS A 66 -0.14 -3.38 8.60
N ARG A 67 -0.47 -4.01 9.73
CA ARG A 67 -1.52 -5.03 9.79
C ARG A 67 -2.90 -4.39 9.81
N LEU A 68 -3.84 -4.95 9.07
CA LEU A 68 -5.24 -4.51 9.06
C LEU A 68 -6.01 -5.19 10.20
N THR A 69 -5.53 -5.06 11.43
CA THR A 69 -6.17 -5.61 12.64
C THR A 69 -6.89 -4.56 13.45
N ASP A 70 -6.53 -3.29 13.25
CA ASP A 70 -7.16 -2.12 13.83
C ASP A 70 -7.79 -1.27 12.74
N SER A 71 -8.89 -0.60 13.07
CA SER A 71 -9.61 0.24 12.12
C SER A 71 -8.82 1.50 11.77
N PRO A 72 -8.30 1.64 10.55
CA PRO A 72 -7.64 2.86 10.11
C PRO A 72 -8.64 4.00 9.91
N TYR A 73 -8.12 5.22 9.79
CA TYR A 73 -8.84 6.32 9.15
C TYR A 73 -8.54 6.32 7.66
N VAL A 74 -9.57 6.38 6.83
CA VAL A 74 -9.44 6.38 5.37
C VAL A 74 -9.76 7.76 4.83
N LEU A 75 -8.73 8.47 4.33
CA LEU A 75 -8.90 9.74 3.65
C LEU A 75 -8.97 9.52 2.14
N VAL A 76 -10.10 9.85 1.54
CA VAL A 76 -10.26 9.85 0.07
C VAL A 76 -10.11 11.27 -0.43
N ILE A 77 -9.09 11.51 -1.25
CA ILE A 77 -8.77 12.81 -1.83
C ILE A 77 -9.19 12.80 -3.30
N PHE A 78 -10.17 13.63 -3.66
CA PHE A 78 -10.58 13.83 -5.05
C PHE A 78 -9.66 14.87 -5.68
N VAL A 79 -8.98 14.50 -6.77
CA VAL A 79 -7.94 15.36 -7.37
C VAL A 79 -8.33 15.75 -8.79
N ASP A 80 -8.32 17.05 -9.04
CA ASP A 80 -8.36 17.63 -10.37
C ASP A 80 -6.95 17.78 -10.92
N ASP A 81 -6.72 17.39 -12.16
CA ASP A 81 -5.47 17.64 -12.87
C ASP A 81 -5.73 18.41 -14.17
N GLU A 82 -4.70 18.61 -15.02
CA GLU A 82 -4.85 19.35 -16.26
C GLU A 82 -5.82 18.70 -17.28
N GLU A 83 -6.08 17.40 -17.14
CA GLU A 83 -6.90 16.62 -18.09
C GLU A 83 -8.28 16.24 -17.54
N SER A 84 -8.46 16.28 -16.22
CA SER A 84 -9.68 15.79 -15.59
C SER A 84 -10.07 16.60 -14.36
N SER A 85 -11.38 16.60 -14.07
CA SER A 85 -11.92 17.28 -12.92
C SER A 85 -13.11 16.51 -12.34
N TRP A 86 -13.40 16.80 -11.09
CA TRP A 86 -14.57 16.29 -10.37
C TRP A 86 -15.64 17.35 -10.27
N ASP A 87 -16.88 16.96 -10.51
CA ASP A 87 -18.06 17.73 -10.11
C ASP A 87 -18.77 17.09 -8.93
N THR A 88 -19.71 17.79 -8.33
CA THR A 88 -20.46 17.31 -7.16
C THR A 88 -21.14 15.97 -7.39
N ILE A 89 -21.67 15.75 -8.60
CA ILE A 89 -22.40 14.53 -8.93
C ILE A 89 -21.40 13.36 -9.06
N ALA A 90 -20.31 13.57 -9.77
CA ALA A 90 -19.26 12.56 -9.93
C ALA A 90 -18.65 12.15 -8.58
N VAL A 91 -18.32 13.12 -7.72
CA VAL A 91 -17.84 12.86 -6.35
C VAL A 91 -18.87 12.03 -5.57
N SER A 92 -20.12 12.45 -5.56
CA SER A 92 -21.19 11.76 -4.83
C SER A 92 -21.38 10.33 -5.34
N ASN A 93 -21.43 10.13 -6.66
CA ASN A 93 -21.57 8.80 -7.25
C ASN A 93 -20.39 7.91 -6.88
N TYR A 94 -19.16 8.39 -7.06
CA TYR A 94 -17.96 7.61 -6.74
C TYR A 94 -17.93 7.22 -5.26
N TRP A 95 -18.29 8.16 -4.37
CA TRP A 95 -18.34 7.92 -2.93
C TRP A 95 -19.31 6.80 -2.57
N TYR A 96 -20.56 6.91 -3.02
CA TYR A 96 -21.61 5.97 -2.64
C TYR A 96 -21.62 4.66 -3.43
N GLU A 97 -21.11 4.66 -4.66
CA GLU A 97 -21.10 3.47 -5.51
C GLU A 97 -19.80 2.66 -5.40
N ASN A 98 -18.69 3.31 -4.98
CA ASN A 98 -17.40 2.64 -4.94
C ASN A 98 -16.76 2.63 -3.55
N VAL A 99 -16.62 3.78 -2.89
CA VAL A 99 -15.89 3.86 -1.60
C VAL A 99 -16.67 3.15 -0.49
N ILE A 100 -17.92 3.54 -0.27
CA ILE A 100 -18.73 2.98 0.82
C ILE A 100 -18.93 1.46 0.67
N PRO A 101 -19.30 0.91 -0.50
CA PRO A 101 -19.40 -0.54 -0.66
C PRO A 101 -18.05 -1.28 -0.48
N ALA A 102 -16.94 -0.68 -0.91
CA ALA A 102 -15.61 -1.27 -0.68
C ALA A 102 -15.28 -1.38 0.81
N MET A 103 -15.50 -0.30 1.58
CA MET A 103 -15.26 -0.31 3.02
C MET A 103 -16.17 -1.34 3.73
N ALA A 104 -17.45 -1.39 3.38
CA ALA A 104 -18.37 -2.37 3.94
C ALA A 104 -17.96 -3.82 3.60
N TYR A 105 -17.48 -4.06 2.37
CA TYR A 105 -16.94 -5.37 1.98
C TYR A 105 -15.72 -5.75 2.81
N ILE A 106 -14.76 -4.83 3.00
CA ILE A 106 -13.53 -5.08 3.77
C ILE A 106 -13.88 -5.44 5.24
N GLU A 107 -14.81 -4.69 5.85
CA GLU A 107 -15.29 -4.97 7.21
C GLU A 107 -15.97 -6.34 7.31
N ASP A 108 -16.79 -6.71 6.33
CA ASP A 108 -17.48 -7.99 6.28
C ASP A 108 -16.50 -9.15 6.13
N GLN A 109 -15.50 -9.04 5.24
CA GLN A 109 -14.46 -10.05 5.05
C GLN A 109 -13.60 -10.21 6.32
N ALA A 110 -13.18 -9.11 6.95
CA ALA A 110 -12.42 -9.13 8.19
C ALA A 110 -13.20 -9.82 9.33
N ASN A 111 -14.51 -9.53 9.43
CA ASN A 111 -15.37 -10.19 10.40
C ASN A 111 -15.44 -11.71 10.21
N GLY A 112 -15.38 -12.19 8.97
CA GLY A 112 -15.28 -13.63 8.65
C GLY A 112 -14.04 -14.30 9.26
N TYR A 113 -12.97 -13.55 9.50
CA TYR A 113 -11.74 -13.98 10.18
C TYR A 113 -11.71 -13.63 11.68
N GLY A 114 -12.81 -13.12 12.23
CA GLY A 114 -12.89 -12.72 13.64
C GLY A 114 -12.24 -11.37 13.96
N ILE A 115 -11.86 -10.59 12.93
CA ILE A 115 -11.32 -9.25 13.06
C ILE A 115 -12.47 -8.24 13.00
N SER A 116 -12.63 -7.44 14.03
CA SER A 116 -13.68 -6.43 14.10
C SER A 116 -13.11 -5.09 13.62
N LEU A 117 -13.40 -4.73 12.37
CA LEU A 117 -13.08 -3.42 11.82
C LEU A 117 -14.32 -2.52 11.87
N SER A 118 -14.09 -1.22 12.08
CA SER A 118 -15.07 -0.15 11.91
C SER A 118 -14.32 1.03 11.32
N MET A 119 -14.30 1.10 9.99
CA MET A 119 -13.51 2.10 9.29
C MET A 119 -14.20 3.45 9.29
N GLU A 120 -13.48 4.45 9.71
CA GLU A 120 -13.91 5.83 9.60
C GLU A 120 -13.37 6.40 8.29
N THR A 121 -14.27 6.88 7.44
CA THR A 121 -13.91 7.44 6.14
C THR A 121 -14.23 8.91 6.09
N GLY A 122 -13.34 9.69 5.52
CA GLY A 122 -13.53 11.11 5.30
C GLY A 122 -13.08 11.55 3.91
N SER A 123 -13.58 12.69 3.49
CA SER A 123 -13.11 13.37 2.30
C SER A 123 -13.28 14.87 2.48
N TYR A 124 -12.28 15.62 2.08
CA TYR A 124 -12.39 17.07 2.02
C TYR A 124 -13.44 17.55 1.00
N ALA A 125 -13.78 16.72 0.02
CA ALA A 125 -14.84 16.98 -0.93
C ALA A 125 -16.24 16.90 -0.31
N THR A 126 -16.42 16.24 0.83
CA THR A 126 -17.70 16.15 1.56
C THR A 126 -17.87 17.26 2.61
N ASP A 127 -16.80 18.01 2.90
CA ASP A 127 -16.86 19.20 3.75
C ASP A 127 -17.32 20.40 2.91
N THR A 128 -18.54 20.87 3.14
CA THR A 128 -19.13 22.00 2.41
C THR A 128 -18.43 23.33 2.63
N SER A 129 -17.55 23.43 3.61
CA SER A 129 -16.73 24.61 3.87
C SER A 129 -15.45 24.69 3.03
N ARG A 130 -15.14 23.63 2.27
CA ARG A 130 -13.92 23.49 1.46
C ARG A 130 -14.22 23.27 -0.02
N GLU A 131 -13.21 23.40 -0.86
CA GLU A 131 -13.33 23.01 -2.28
C GLU A 131 -13.61 21.50 -2.38
N MET A 132 -14.41 21.10 -3.39
CA MET A 132 -14.78 19.69 -3.58
C MET A 132 -13.63 18.80 -3.96
N SER A 133 -12.63 19.34 -4.64
CA SER A 133 -11.45 18.63 -5.10
C SER A 133 -10.19 19.42 -4.85
N VAL A 134 -9.09 18.72 -4.79
CA VAL A 134 -7.75 19.26 -4.68
C VAL A 134 -7.20 19.43 -6.09
N LYS A 135 -6.42 20.47 -6.33
CA LYS A 135 -5.77 20.70 -7.62
C LYS A 135 -4.34 20.18 -7.59
N TYR A 136 -4.02 19.39 -8.60
CA TYR A 136 -2.67 18.96 -8.92
C TYR A 136 -2.15 19.76 -10.10
N ASP A 137 -0.94 20.32 -9.97
CA ASP A 137 -0.29 21.10 -11.02
C ASP A 137 0.45 20.14 -11.98
N GLY A 138 -0.23 19.76 -13.07
CA GLY A 138 0.26 18.80 -14.05
C GLY A 138 -0.76 17.74 -14.43
N ILE A 139 -0.27 16.65 -15.03
CA ILE A 139 -1.07 15.50 -15.47
C ILE A 139 -0.70 14.29 -14.59
N ILE A 140 -1.68 13.76 -13.88
CA ILE A 140 -1.53 12.48 -13.17
C ILE A 140 -1.54 11.37 -14.21
N SER A 141 -0.36 10.85 -14.53
CA SER A 141 -0.22 9.79 -15.54
C SER A 141 -0.53 8.42 -14.96
N ASN A 142 -0.90 7.49 -15.85
CA ASN A 142 -0.92 6.07 -15.50
C ASN A 142 0.45 5.65 -14.97
N TYR A 143 0.43 4.80 -13.94
CA TYR A 143 1.66 4.20 -13.44
C TYR A 143 2.39 3.45 -14.58
N THR A 144 3.58 3.92 -14.93
CA THR A 144 4.43 3.34 -15.97
C THR A 144 5.68 2.65 -15.42
N GLY A 145 5.80 2.56 -14.08
CA GLY A 145 6.99 2.11 -13.38
C GLY A 145 7.97 3.25 -13.05
N ASP A 146 7.61 4.49 -13.36
CA ASP A 146 8.34 5.68 -12.94
C ASP A 146 7.78 6.17 -11.60
N ALA A 147 8.31 5.65 -10.51
CA ALA A 147 7.89 6.01 -9.16
C ALA A 147 8.00 7.53 -8.91
N LYS A 148 8.97 8.19 -9.52
CA LYS A 148 9.21 9.61 -9.31
C LYS A 148 8.05 10.50 -9.79
N ALA A 149 7.30 10.07 -10.80
CA ALA A 149 6.15 10.83 -11.31
C ALA A 149 4.96 10.85 -10.32
N THR A 150 4.99 10.02 -9.29
CA THR A 150 3.93 9.89 -8.27
C THR A 150 4.42 10.08 -6.84
N GLU A 151 5.73 10.16 -6.62
CA GLU A 151 6.31 10.41 -5.29
C GLU A 151 5.80 11.72 -4.68
N ASP A 152 5.66 12.77 -5.49
CA ASP A 152 5.25 14.09 -5.04
C ASP A 152 3.71 14.26 -4.98
N LEU A 153 2.93 13.27 -5.40
CA LEU A 153 1.47 13.43 -5.55
C LEU A 153 0.79 13.65 -4.21
N LEU A 154 1.13 12.86 -3.21
CA LEU A 154 0.55 12.99 -1.87
C LEU A 154 1.00 14.29 -1.20
N GLU A 155 2.27 14.69 -1.37
CA GLU A 155 2.80 15.97 -0.91
C GLU A 155 2.03 17.15 -1.52
N GLN A 156 1.83 17.14 -2.85
CA GLN A 156 1.07 18.20 -3.52
C GLN A 156 -0.38 18.25 -3.06
N CYS A 157 -1.01 17.11 -2.83
CA CYS A 157 -2.34 17.05 -2.23
C CYS A 157 -2.35 17.68 -0.83
N ALA A 158 -1.39 17.35 0.02
CA ALA A 158 -1.27 17.89 1.37
C ALA A 158 -1.09 19.43 1.35
N VAL A 159 -0.21 19.92 0.49
CA VAL A 159 0.01 21.37 0.30
C VAL A 159 -1.26 22.07 -0.18
N SER A 160 -1.99 21.49 -1.13
CA SER A 160 -3.26 22.02 -1.62
C SER A 160 -4.34 22.03 -0.55
N LEU A 161 -4.28 21.13 0.41
CA LEU A 161 -5.16 21.07 1.59
C LEU A 161 -4.76 22.05 2.70
N GLY A 162 -3.61 22.74 2.55
CA GLY A 162 -3.13 23.77 3.47
C GLY A 162 -2.13 23.29 4.51
N PHE A 163 -1.54 22.11 4.33
CA PHE A 163 -0.43 21.62 5.15
C PHE A 163 0.92 22.03 4.54
N GLU A 164 1.99 21.97 5.32
CA GLU A 164 3.35 22.24 4.84
C GLU A 164 3.87 21.13 3.93
N ASP A 165 3.52 19.87 4.28
CA ASP A 165 3.88 18.63 3.58
C ASP A 165 2.91 17.49 3.97
N GLU A 166 3.10 16.31 3.38
CA GLU A 166 2.29 15.11 3.66
C GLU A 166 2.49 14.58 5.10
N TYR A 167 3.65 14.78 5.70
CA TYR A 167 3.93 14.33 7.08
C TYR A 167 3.19 15.17 8.10
N GLN A 168 3.12 16.49 7.91
CA GLN A 168 2.32 17.36 8.76
C GLN A 168 0.83 17.02 8.64
N MET A 169 0.35 16.71 7.43
CA MET A 169 -1.02 16.23 7.22
C MET A 169 -1.25 14.92 7.97
N HIS A 170 -0.30 13.99 7.90
CA HIS A 170 -0.38 12.69 8.57
C HIS A 170 -0.47 12.83 10.09
N GLU A 171 0.44 13.59 10.70
CA GLU A 171 0.44 13.87 12.14
C GLU A 171 -0.87 14.57 12.59
N TYR A 172 -1.36 15.51 11.79
CA TYR A 172 -2.64 16.17 12.07
C TYR A 172 -3.79 15.15 12.06
N LEU A 173 -3.88 14.29 11.05
CA LEU A 173 -4.94 13.29 10.93
C LEU A 173 -4.87 12.27 12.07
N GLN A 174 -3.69 11.76 12.42
CA GLN A 174 -3.52 10.87 13.56
C GLN A 174 -4.00 11.52 14.86
N SER A 175 -3.61 12.76 15.12
CA SER A 175 -4.00 13.48 16.34
C SER A 175 -5.49 13.82 16.38
N HIS A 176 -6.09 14.10 15.22
CA HIS A 176 -7.49 14.53 15.11
C HIS A 176 -8.46 13.34 15.17
N THR A 177 -8.11 12.23 14.55
CA THR A 177 -8.94 11.02 14.50
C THR A 177 -8.65 10.04 15.64
N GLY A 178 -7.48 10.15 16.27
CA GLY A 178 -6.99 9.18 17.26
C GLY A 178 -6.61 7.83 16.65
N LYS A 179 -6.48 7.74 15.32
CA LYS A 179 -6.10 6.52 14.61
C LYS A 179 -4.60 6.50 14.36
N GLU A 180 -3.96 5.36 14.62
CA GLU A 180 -2.54 5.20 14.34
C GLU A 180 -2.26 5.07 12.84
N GLN A 181 -3.12 4.35 12.12
CA GLN A 181 -2.98 4.11 10.69
C GLN A 181 -3.91 5.02 9.90
N ILE A 182 -3.35 5.75 8.95
CA ILE A 182 -4.09 6.60 8.01
C ILE A 182 -3.88 6.05 6.61
N VAL A 183 -4.96 5.74 5.93
CA VAL A 183 -4.99 5.28 4.54
C VAL A 183 -5.29 6.46 3.63
N TYR A 184 -4.46 6.67 2.62
CA TYR A 184 -4.66 7.70 1.60
C TYR A 184 -5.11 7.05 0.29
N MET A 185 -6.29 7.46 -0.19
CA MET A 185 -6.86 7.05 -1.46
C MET A 185 -7.02 8.28 -2.35
N ILE A 186 -6.24 8.39 -3.42
CA ILE A 186 -6.26 9.53 -4.34
C ILE A 186 -7.10 9.14 -5.55
N ALA A 187 -8.27 9.76 -5.68
CA ALA A 187 -9.23 9.46 -6.74
C ALA A 187 -9.08 10.47 -7.90
N VAL A 188 -8.94 9.96 -9.13
CA VAL A 188 -8.74 10.73 -10.37
C VAL A 188 -9.83 10.39 -11.37
N ASN A 189 -10.56 11.41 -11.84
CA ASN A 189 -11.74 11.23 -12.70
C ASN A 189 -11.37 11.11 -14.19
N LYS A 190 -10.60 10.10 -14.54
CA LYS A 190 -10.24 9.80 -15.93
C LYS A 190 -9.90 8.32 -16.13
N PRO A 191 -9.74 7.87 -17.40
CA PRO A 191 -9.24 6.54 -17.69
C PRO A 191 -7.80 6.34 -17.21
N GLY A 192 -7.54 5.21 -16.56
CA GLY A 192 -6.23 4.81 -16.10
C GLY A 192 -6.25 3.45 -15.44
N ARG A 193 -5.07 2.96 -15.07
CA ARG A 193 -4.93 1.76 -14.27
C ARG A 193 -4.66 2.19 -12.83
N SER A 194 -5.55 1.84 -11.93
CA SER A 194 -5.36 2.04 -10.49
C SER A 194 -4.14 1.26 -10.00
N TYR A 195 -3.49 1.78 -8.99
CA TYR A 195 -2.28 1.19 -8.43
C TYR A 195 -2.07 1.66 -6.98
N CYS A 196 -1.29 0.88 -6.26
CA CYS A 196 -0.84 1.19 -4.90
C CYS A 196 0.64 1.56 -4.90
N MET A 197 0.99 2.59 -4.15
CA MET A 197 2.34 2.96 -3.78
C MET A 197 2.62 2.45 -2.36
N SER A 198 2.76 1.14 -2.25
CA SER A 198 3.18 0.50 -1.00
C SER A 198 4.70 0.40 -0.95
N THR A 199 5.27 0.45 0.26
CA THR A 199 6.71 0.34 0.42
C THR A 199 7.09 -0.91 1.19
N ALA A 200 7.97 -1.69 0.57
CA ALA A 200 8.58 -2.86 1.19
C ALA A 200 9.92 -2.53 1.89
N SER A 201 10.46 -1.33 1.72
CA SER A 201 11.85 -1.06 2.09
C SER A 201 12.11 0.25 2.83
N ASN A 202 11.18 1.20 2.81
CA ASN A 202 11.39 2.52 3.41
C ASN A 202 10.28 2.88 4.41
N SER A 203 10.61 2.91 5.70
CA SER A 203 9.67 3.24 6.78
C SER A 203 9.29 4.73 6.87
N GLU A 204 9.92 5.58 6.09
CA GLU A 204 9.66 7.02 6.10
C GLU A 204 8.66 7.44 5.02
N TYR A 205 8.23 6.52 4.17
CA TYR A 205 7.30 6.79 3.07
C TYR A 205 5.85 6.62 3.51
N LEU A 206 5.00 7.57 3.18
CA LEU A 206 3.55 7.47 3.39
C LEU A 206 2.90 6.74 2.22
N GLU A 207 2.38 5.56 2.50
CA GLU A 207 1.74 4.71 1.50
C GLU A 207 0.39 5.28 1.07
N HIS A 208 0.10 5.17 -0.22
CA HIS A 208 -1.16 5.63 -0.79
C HIS A 208 -1.53 4.82 -2.03
N CYS A 209 -2.79 4.84 -2.42
CA CYS A 209 -3.23 4.32 -3.70
C CYS A 209 -3.80 5.43 -4.59
N VAL A 210 -3.66 5.24 -5.91
CA VAL A 210 -4.24 6.12 -6.93
C VAL A 210 -5.31 5.34 -7.68
N LEU A 211 -6.52 5.85 -7.63
CA LEU A 211 -7.73 5.22 -8.13
C LEU A 211 -8.26 5.99 -9.33
N TYR A 212 -8.35 5.32 -10.46
CA TYR A 212 -8.95 5.85 -11.68
C TYR A 212 -10.41 5.42 -11.77
N THR A 213 -11.27 6.25 -12.35
CA THR A 213 -12.70 5.94 -12.48
C THR A 213 -13.03 4.98 -13.62
N VAL A 214 -12.15 4.88 -14.61
CA VAL A 214 -12.34 4.06 -15.81
C VAL A 214 -11.04 3.32 -16.13
N TYR A 215 -11.12 2.02 -16.33
CA TYR A 215 -9.97 1.22 -16.78
C TYR A 215 -9.64 1.53 -18.26
N PRO A 216 -8.40 1.40 -18.73
CA PRO A 216 -7.99 1.74 -20.10
C PRO A 216 -8.80 1.06 -21.23
N THR A 217 -9.51 -0.02 -20.94
CA THR A 217 -10.45 -0.68 -21.88
C THR A 217 -11.86 -0.09 -21.86
N ASN A 218 -12.05 1.08 -21.24
CA ASN A 218 -13.34 1.77 -21.03
C ASN A 218 -14.33 1.02 -20.10
N LYS A 219 -13.84 0.10 -19.30
CA LYS A 219 -14.64 -0.51 -18.23
C LYS A 219 -14.62 0.43 -17.02
N VAL A 220 -15.80 0.78 -16.52
CA VAL A 220 -15.91 1.59 -15.28
C VAL A 220 -15.29 0.80 -14.13
N GLU A 221 -14.43 1.44 -13.38
CA GLU A 221 -13.91 0.87 -12.15
C GLU A 221 -14.98 0.94 -11.05
N ASN A 222 -14.93 -0.03 -10.15
CA ASN A 222 -15.99 -0.23 -9.15
C ASN A 222 -15.39 -0.44 -7.74
N SER A 223 -16.24 -0.72 -6.78
CA SER A 223 -15.87 -0.99 -5.38
C SER A 223 -14.82 -2.12 -5.22
N MET A 224 -14.80 -3.09 -6.14
CA MET A 224 -13.77 -4.14 -6.15
C MET A 224 -12.37 -3.54 -6.33
N CYS A 225 -12.20 -2.61 -7.28
CA CYS A 225 -10.91 -1.96 -7.50
C CYS A 225 -10.47 -1.17 -6.25
N VAL A 226 -11.39 -0.45 -5.62
CA VAL A 226 -11.11 0.29 -4.38
C VAL A 226 -10.63 -0.63 -3.26
N ALA A 227 -11.33 -1.76 -3.03
CA ALA A 227 -10.95 -2.73 -2.01
C ALA A 227 -9.63 -3.45 -2.34
N HIS A 228 -9.39 -3.78 -3.61
CA HIS A 228 -8.16 -4.43 -4.09
C HIS A 228 -6.93 -3.53 -3.82
N GLU A 229 -6.96 -2.28 -4.25
CA GLU A 229 -5.85 -1.34 -4.03
C GLU A 229 -5.67 -1.00 -2.54
N PHE A 230 -6.78 -0.97 -1.77
CA PHE A 230 -6.70 -0.82 -0.33
C PHE A 230 -5.93 -1.98 0.34
N PHE A 231 -6.19 -3.22 -0.05
CA PHE A 231 -5.50 -4.37 0.52
C PHE A 231 -3.99 -4.38 0.23
N HIS A 232 -3.56 -3.84 -0.92
CA HIS A 232 -2.14 -3.69 -1.21
C HIS A 232 -1.41 -2.82 -0.19
N LEU A 233 -2.06 -1.79 0.38
CA LEU A 233 -1.47 -0.95 1.43
C LEU A 233 -1.15 -1.74 2.71
N PHE A 234 -1.89 -2.82 2.95
CA PHE A 234 -1.70 -3.71 4.11
C PHE A 234 -0.96 -5.01 3.77
N GLY A 235 -0.28 -5.04 2.64
CA GLY A 235 0.64 -6.11 2.28
C GLY A 235 0.06 -7.24 1.45
N ALA A 236 -1.21 -7.16 1.01
CA ALA A 236 -1.71 -8.14 0.06
C ALA A 236 -0.98 -8.04 -1.29
N GLU A 237 -0.61 -9.19 -1.85
CA GLU A 237 0.05 -9.27 -3.15
C GLU A 237 -0.95 -9.70 -4.24
N ASP A 238 -0.73 -9.22 -5.47
CA ASP A 238 -1.43 -9.77 -6.63
C ASP A 238 -1.21 -11.27 -6.72
N LEU A 239 -2.29 -12.04 -6.80
CA LEU A 239 -2.24 -13.49 -6.99
C LEU A 239 -2.34 -13.90 -8.46
N TYR A 240 -2.62 -12.97 -9.36
CA TYR A 240 -2.48 -13.13 -10.81
C TYR A 240 -1.08 -12.69 -11.25
N ASP A 241 -0.64 -13.13 -12.41
CA ASP A 241 0.70 -12.79 -12.94
C ASP A 241 0.60 -11.81 -14.12
N PRO A 242 0.55 -10.50 -13.85
CA PRO A 242 0.39 -9.50 -14.89
C PRO A 242 1.64 -9.35 -15.78
N TYR A 243 2.79 -9.83 -15.33
CA TYR A 243 4.10 -9.62 -15.98
C TYR A 243 4.80 -10.91 -16.40
N GLY A 244 4.20 -12.08 -16.19
CA GLY A 244 4.82 -13.37 -16.50
C GLY A 244 6.02 -13.71 -15.62
N LYS A 245 6.08 -13.15 -14.41
CA LYS A 245 7.20 -13.36 -13.47
C LYS A 245 6.96 -14.48 -12.47
N GLN A 246 5.70 -14.78 -12.16
CA GLN A 246 5.28 -15.79 -11.19
C GLN A 246 4.16 -16.68 -11.73
N PRO A 247 4.35 -17.32 -12.91
CA PRO A 247 3.29 -18.09 -13.56
C PRO A 247 2.83 -19.29 -12.72
N ARG A 248 3.76 -19.90 -11.97
CA ARG A 248 3.43 -21.05 -11.12
C ARG A 248 2.57 -20.64 -9.93
N ARG A 249 2.87 -19.53 -9.30
CA ARG A 249 2.03 -18.97 -8.23
C ARG A 249 0.62 -18.62 -8.73
N ALA A 250 0.50 -18.01 -9.90
CA ALA A 250 -0.80 -17.71 -10.48
C ALA A 250 -1.62 -18.96 -10.82
N GLU A 251 -0.98 -20.07 -11.25
CA GLU A 251 -1.65 -21.36 -11.44
C GLU A 251 -2.16 -21.93 -10.12
N LEU A 252 -1.35 -21.92 -9.06
CA LEU A 252 -1.73 -22.38 -7.72
C LEU A 252 -2.82 -21.51 -7.12
N ALA A 253 -2.71 -20.18 -7.27
CA ALA A 253 -3.74 -19.25 -6.81
C ALA A 253 -5.08 -19.50 -7.50
N LYS A 254 -5.08 -19.82 -8.79
CA LYS A 254 -6.28 -20.23 -9.52
C LYS A 254 -6.90 -21.52 -8.99
N GLU A 255 -6.09 -22.44 -8.49
CA GLU A 255 -6.55 -23.70 -7.92
C GLU A 255 -7.12 -23.52 -6.52
N PHE A 256 -6.40 -22.77 -5.63
CA PHE A 256 -6.73 -22.68 -4.22
C PHE A 256 -7.58 -21.44 -3.87
N TYR A 257 -7.45 -20.35 -4.63
CA TYR A 257 -8.06 -19.05 -4.37
C TYR A 257 -8.79 -18.45 -5.59
N PRO A 258 -9.65 -19.22 -6.28
CA PRO A 258 -10.24 -18.80 -7.56
C PRO A 258 -11.15 -17.56 -7.45
N ASP A 259 -11.68 -17.30 -6.27
CA ASP A 259 -12.57 -16.17 -5.99
C ASP A 259 -11.92 -15.08 -5.11
N ASP A 260 -10.60 -15.19 -4.86
CA ASP A 260 -9.89 -14.17 -4.09
C ASP A 260 -9.85 -12.84 -4.85
N ILE A 261 -10.10 -11.74 -4.14
CA ILE A 261 -10.10 -10.40 -4.70
C ILE A 261 -8.73 -9.99 -5.25
N MET A 262 -7.64 -10.57 -4.72
CA MET A 262 -6.28 -10.33 -5.22
C MET A 262 -5.94 -11.19 -6.45
N PHE A 263 -6.79 -12.19 -6.78
CA PHE A 263 -6.64 -13.05 -7.95
C PHE A 263 -7.60 -12.68 -9.08
N ARG A 264 -8.86 -12.43 -8.76
CA ARG A 264 -9.96 -12.27 -9.72
C ARG A 264 -10.59 -10.89 -9.63
N ARG A 265 -11.04 -10.39 -10.78
CA ARG A 265 -11.86 -9.16 -10.87
C ARG A 265 -13.31 -9.54 -11.15
N ASP A 266 -14.24 -8.89 -10.46
CA ASP A 266 -15.67 -9.01 -10.70
C ASP A 266 -16.35 -7.64 -10.68
N GLU A 267 -17.56 -7.53 -11.26
CA GLU A 267 -18.33 -6.30 -11.23
C GLU A 267 -19.01 -6.09 -9.88
N ASP A 268 -19.31 -7.17 -9.20
CA ASP A 268 -19.86 -7.18 -7.85
C ASP A 268 -18.79 -7.68 -6.87
N VAL A 269 -18.29 -6.79 -6.01
CA VAL A 269 -17.26 -7.13 -5.02
C VAL A 269 -17.69 -8.27 -4.09
N TYR A 270 -18.98 -8.42 -3.83
CA TYR A 270 -19.52 -9.48 -2.97
C TYR A 270 -19.54 -10.87 -3.63
N GLN A 271 -19.18 -10.99 -4.91
CA GLN A 271 -18.87 -12.28 -5.55
C GLN A 271 -17.42 -12.74 -5.31
N LEU A 272 -16.63 -11.93 -4.63
CA LEU A 272 -15.25 -12.18 -4.28
C LEU A 272 -15.11 -12.43 -2.78
N SER A 273 -13.99 -13.03 -2.41
CA SER A 273 -13.64 -13.30 -1.02
C SER A 273 -12.19 -12.88 -0.76
N VAL A 274 -11.82 -12.84 0.50
CA VAL A 274 -10.43 -12.78 0.94
C VAL A 274 -10.02 -14.21 1.32
N GLY A 275 -9.14 -14.82 0.53
CA GLY A 275 -8.64 -16.17 0.79
C GLY A 275 -7.63 -16.19 1.94
N SER A 276 -7.27 -17.38 2.40
CA SER A 276 -6.41 -17.56 3.58
C SER A 276 -5.02 -16.96 3.40
N PHE A 277 -4.44 -16.99 2.20
CA PHE A 277 -3.14 -16.34 1.94
C PHE A 277 -3.24 -14.81 2.02
N THR A 278 -4.24 -14.21 1.38
CA THR A 278 -4.49 -12.77 1.46
C THR A 278 -4.76 -12.36 2.91
N ALA A 279 -5.59 -13.13 3.64
CA ALA A 279 -5.85 -12.89 5.07
C ALA A 279 -4.57 -12.95 5.92
N TYR A 280 -3.66 -13.88 5.62
CA TYR A 280 -2.37 -13.97 6.27
C TYR A 280 -1.51 -12.72 6.01
N THR A 281 -1.42 -12.24 4.78
CA THR A 281 -0.64 -11.04 4.45
C THR A 281 -1.22 -9.79 5.10
N LEU A 282 -2.55 -9.68 5.20
CA LEU A 282 -3.24 -8.59 5.90
C LEU A 282 -3.07 -8.64 7.44
N GLY A 283 -2.59 -9.76 7.97
CA GLY A 283 -2.45 -10.00 9.41
C GLY A 283 -3.72 -10.46 10.11
N TRP A 284 -4.73 -10.94 9.36
CA TRP A 284 -5.98 -11.49 9.91
C TRP A 284 -5.80 -12.91 10.46
N THR A 285 -4.78 -13.61 10.01
CA THR A 285 -4.37 -14.92 10.54
C THR A 285 -2.88 -14.92 10.83
N ASP A 286 -2.45 -15.74 11.79
CA ASP A 286 -1.03 -15.87 12.14
C ASP A 286 -0.32 -17.01 11.41
N GLU A 287 -1.09 -17.92 10.83
CA GLU A 287 -0.56 -19.11 10.15
C GLU A 287 -0.64 -18.94 8.65
N MET A 288 0.50 -19.18 7.97
CA MET A 288 0.55 -19.29 6.52
C MET A 288 -0.20 -20.55 6.09
N PRO A 289 -1.05 -20.47 5.06
CA PRO A 289 -1.70 -21.65 4.51
C PRO A 289 -0.69 -22.72 4.04
N GLU A 290 -1.01 -24.00 4.29
CA GLU A 290 -0.13 -25.13 3.97
C GLU A 290 0.28 -25.16 2.49
N GLU A 291 -0.65 -24.86 1.58
CA GLU A 291 -0.42 -24.78 0.15
C GLU A 291 0.58 -23.70 -0.26
N CYS A 292 0.77 -22.67 0.58
CA CYS A 292 1.71 -21.57 0.35
C CYS A 292 3.09 -21.82 0.99
N ASN A 293 3.23 -22.87 1.82
CA ASN A 293 4.53 -23.31 2.37
C ASN A 293 5.38 -24.06 1.35
N ARG A 294 4.88 -24.27 0.15
CA ARG A 294 5.56 -24.99 -0.93
C ARG A 294 6.56 -24.07 -1.61
N GLN A 295 7.71 -24.61 -1.98
CA GLN A 295 8.73 -23.87 -2.71
C GLN A 295 8.20 -23.27 -4.03
N ASP A 296 7.34 -24.03 -4.75
CA ASP A 296 6.78 -23.62 -6.03
C ASP A 296 5.70 -22.50 -5.91
N TRP A 297 5.31 -22.10 -4.71
CA TRP A 297 4.52 -20.91 -4.46
C TRP A 297 5.35 -19.62 -4.61
N TRP A 298 6.64 -19.69 -4.33
CA TRP A 298 7.54 -18.54 -4.30
C TRP A 298 8.39 -18.40 -5.58
N GLU A 299 8.33 -19.35 -6.47
CA GLU A 299 8.98 -19.35 -7.79
C GLU A 299 8.07 -18.72 -8.86
#